data_84d32a8bdec0ee482df41cbfbfb909cf
#
_entry.id   84d32a8bdec0ee482df41cbfbfb909cf
#
_cell.length_a   1.000
_cell.length_b   1.000
_cell.length_c   1.000
_cell.angle_alpha   90.00
_cell.angle_beta   90.00
_cell.angle_gamma   90.00
#
_symmetry.space_group_name_H-M   'P 1'
#
loop_
_entity.id
_entity.type
_entity.pdbx_description
1 polymer ?
#
loop_
_entity_poly.entity_id
_entity_poly.type
_entity_poly.pdbx_seq_one_letter_code
_entity_poly.pdbx_strand_id
1 'polypeptide(L)'
;MNTKQIRILRGLLLIAIMIAQFSCGTLRQSELDRNRQLWRESKITNYRMTVDLQKAGHATPNGKFVITVREGSAESIKSVNNPEVDLRNGGLKFERYDTIEDIFAYIENTEKETWSWNKREIEYDPKLGYPKKVELDTTQAVDEELFFAVLQFEVLE
;
A
#
# COMPACT_ATOMS: atom_id res chain seq x y z
N MET A 1 23.83 54.16 18.78
CA MET A 1 22.64 53.40 18.35
C MET A 1 21.61 53.55 19.48
N ASN A 2 20.41 54.02 19.21
CA ASN A 2 19.41 54.40 20.21
C ASN A 2 18.76 53.13 20.78
N THR A 3 18.48 53.07 22.09
CA THR A 3 17.89 51.94 22.82
C THR A 3 16.57 51.42 22.18
N LYS A 4 15.81 52.30 21.53
CA LYS A 4 14.62 51.93 20.77
C LYS A 4 14.94 51.08 19.54
N GLN A 5 15.99 51.42 18.81
CA GLN A 5 16.43 50.64 17.64
C GLN A 5 16.91 49.23 18.01
N ILE A 6 17.60 49.11 19.14
CA ILE A 6 18.08 47.80 19.67
C ILE A 6 16.88 46.90 20.03
N ARG A 7 15.83 47.45 20.64
CA ARG A 7 14.60 46.70 20.98
C ARG A 7 13.83 46.24 19.76
N ILE A 8 13.73 47.06 18.73
CA ILE A 8 13.08 46.70 17.46
C ILE A 8 13.88 45.60 16.74
N LEU A 9 15.21 45.72 16.68
CA LEU A 9 16.08 44.75 16.06
C LEU A 9 16.03 43.40 16.77
N ARG A 10 15.97 43.38 18.11
CA ARG A 10 15.79 42.16 18.89
C ARG A 10 14.43 41.51 18.70
N GLY A 11 13.36 42.30 18.59
CA GLY A 11 12.02 41.83 18.27
C GLY A 11 11.94 41.18 16.88
N LEU A 12 12.52 41.79 15.87
CA LEU A 12 12.58 41.24 14.50
C LEU A 12 13.41 39.97 14.42
N LEU A 13 14.52 39.88 15.16
CA LEU A 13 15.35 38.68 15.21
C LEU A 13 14.62 37.52 15.87
N LEU A 14 13.87 37.73 16.95
CA LEU A 14 13.07 36.71 17.61
C LEU A 14 11.93 36.20 16.74
N ILE A 15 11.28 37.07 15.97
CA ILE A 15 10.22 36.70 15.02
C ILE A 15 10.83 35.88 13.86
N ALA A 16 11.98 36.26 13.34
CA ALA A 16 12.68 35.50 12.29
C ALA A 16 13.10 34.10 12.76
N ILE A 17 13.52 33.94 14.01
CA ILE A 17 13.87 32.63 14.60
C ILE A 17 12.61 31.76 14.79
N MET A 18 11.48 32.35 15.19
CA MET A 18 10.22 31.62 15.30
C MET A 18 9.69 31.13 13.94
N ILE A 19 9.81 31.91 12.88
CA ILE A 19 9.40 31.52 11.53
C ILE A 19 10.28 30.39 10.98
N ALA A 20 11.59 30.39 11.29
CA ALA A 20 12.51 29.34 10.89
C ALA A 20 12.21 27.96 11.53
N GLN A 21 11.51 27.93 12.66
CA GLN A 21 11.12 26.69 13.34
C GLN A 21 9.87 26.04 12.71
N PHE A 22 9.06 26.77 11.98
CA PHE A 22 7.89 26.22 11.27
C PHE A 22 8.21 25.62 9.90
N SER A 23 9.44 25.70 9.43
CA SER A 23 9.82 25.40 8.05
C SER A 23 10.53 24.03 7.86
N CYS A 24 10.56 23.15 8.85
CA CYS A 24 11.23 21.86 8.64
C CYS A 24 10.54 20.67 9.33
N GLY A 25 9.22 20.62 9.21
CA GLY A 25 8.44 19.42 9.45
C GLY A 25 7.92 18.87 8.13
N THR A 26 8.74 18.76 7.09
CA THR A 26 8.44 17.80 6.01
C THR A 26 8.54 16.42 6.64
N LEU A 27 7.40 15.95 7.19
CA LEU A 27 7.18 14.55 7.48
C LEU A 27 7.66 13.81 6.24
N ARG A 28 8.76 13.07 6.38
CA ARG A 28 9.29 12.26 5.29
C ARG A 28 8.20 11.26 4.95
N GLN A 29 7.45 11.56 3.89
CA GLN A 29 6.36 10.70 3.42
C GLN A 29 6.94 9.30 3.21
N SER A 30 6.32 8.30 3.80
CA SER A 30 6.76 6.92 3.63
C SER A 30 6.66 6.51 2.16
N GLU A 31 7.42 5.53 1.74
CA GLU A 31 7.32 5.00 0.38
C GLU A 31 5.92 4.45 0.09
N LEU A 32 5.32 3.80 1.08
CA LEU A 32 3.93 3.33 1.03
C LEU A 32 2.96 4.49 0.77
N ASP A 33 3.03 5.58 1.54
CA ASP A 33 2.13 6.73 1.40
C ASP A 33 2.24 7.38 0.03
N ARG A 34 3.47 7.58 -0.46
CA ARG A 34 3.73 8.17 -1.77
C ARG A 34 3.13 7.33 -2.89
N ASN A 35 3.33 6.02 -2.87
CA ASN A 35 2.84 5.13 -3.90
C ASN A 35 1.31 4.97 -3.82
N ARG A 36 0.74 4.93 -2.61
CA ARG A 36 -0.71 4.93 -2.42
C ARG A 36 -1.37 6.22 -2.91
N GLN A 37 -0.69 7.36 -2.75
CA GLN A 37 -1.16 8.62 -3.31
C GLN A 37 -1.18 8.60 -4.84
N LEU A 38 -0.10 8.12 -5.49
CA LEU A 38 -0.05 7.93 -6.96
C LEU A 38 -1.20 7.05 -7.45
N TRP A 39 -1.47 5.95 -6.77
CA TRP A 39 -2.60 5.07 -7.07
C TRP A 39 -3.94 5.81 -6.99
N ARG A 40 -4.19 6.55 -5.92
CA ARG A 40 -5.42 7.32 -5.72
C ARG A 40 -5.59 8.45 -6.73
N GLU A 41 -4.51 9.11 -7.09
CA GLU A 41 -4.51 10.17 -8.12
C GLU A 41 -4.84 9.63 -9.51
N SER A 42 -4.58 8.36 -9.79
CA SER A 42 -4.96 7.71 -11.05
C SER A 42 -6.47 7.61 -11.24
N LYS A 43 -7.25 7.63 -10.16
CA LYS A 43 -8.72 7.47 -10.13
C LYS A 43 -9.22 6.19 -10.81
N ILE A 44 -8.37 5.17 -10.91
CA ILE A 44 -8.72 3.88 -11.50
C ILE A 44 -9.56 3.10 -10.49
N THR A 45 -10.83 2.86 -10.82
CA THR A 45 -11.76 2.07 -10.01
C THR A 45 -12.22 0.81 -10.73
N ASN A 46 -11.99 0.75 -12.06
CA ASN A 46 -12.34 -0.38 -12.89
C ASN A 46 -11.07 -0.97 -13.50
N TYR A 47 -10.73 -2.18 -13.13
CA TYR A 47 -9.52 -2.85 -13.63
C TYR A 47 -9.63 -4.36 -13.53
N ARG A 48 -8.77 -5.04 -14.25
CA ARG A 48 -8.53 -6.47 -14.13
C ARG A 48 -7.06 -6.70 -13.81
N MET A 49 -6.80 -7.59 -12.89
CA MET A 49 -5.43 -8.02 -12.58
C MET A 49 -5.32 -9.53 -12.57
N THR A 50 -4.21 -10.04 -13.09
CA THR A 50 -3.80 -11.43 -12.86
C THR A 50 -2.75 -11.42 -11.78
N VAL A 51 -2.99 -12.14 -10.70
CA VAL A 51 -2.10 -12.18 -9.54
C VAL A 51 -1.59 -13.59 -9.28
N ASP A 52 -0.37 -13.70 -8.77
CA ASP A 52 0.13 -14.90 -8.10
C ASP A 52 0.09 -14.60 -6.59
N LEU A 53 -0.71 -15.36 -5.87
CA LEU A 53 -0.93 -15.18 -4.44
C LEU A 53 -0.61 -16.49 -3.72
N GLN A 54 0.28 -16.41 -2.75
CA GLN A 54 0.65 -17.51 -1.88
C GLN A 54 0.64 -17.01 -0.44
N LYS A 55 -0.20 -17.61 0.37
CA LYS A 55 -0.32 -17.28 1.79
C LYS A 55 -0.34 -18.57 2.59
N ALA A 56 0.53 -18.68 3.57
CA ALA A 56 0.49 -19.77 4.52
C ALA A 56 -0.79 -19.72 5.38
N GLY A 57 -1.30 -20.88 5.80
CA GLY A 57 -2.46 -21.02 6.67
C GLY A 57 -3.66 -21.71 6.04
N HIS A 58 -4.67 -21.99 6.87
CA HIS A 58 -5.90 -22.66 6.45
C HIS A 58 -6.86 -21.68 5.76
N ALA A 59 -7.55 -22.14 4.73
CA ALA A 59 -8.53 -21.38 3.93
C ALA A 59 -7.95 -20.11 3.28
N THR A 60 -6.63 -20.09 3.06
CA THR A 60 -5.95 -19.01 2.35
C THR A 60 -5.86 -19.32 0.86
N PRO A 61 -6.00 -18.30 -0.01
CA PRO A 61 -5.84 -18.51 -1.43
C PRO A 61 -4.37 -18.79 -1.78
N ASN A 62 -4.15 -19.84 -2.59
CA ASN A 62 -2.84 -20.17 -3.12
C ASN A 62 -2.95 -20.46 -4.62
N GLY A 63 -2.22 -19.72 -5.43
CA GLY A 63 -2.16 -19.91 -6.87
C GLY A 63 -2.33 -18.63 -7.66
N LYS A 64 -2.63 -18.79 -8.95
CA LYS A 64 -2.84 -17.65 -9.87
C LYS A 64 -4.32 -17.40 -10.07
N PHE A 65 -4.70 -16.13 -9.91
CA PHE A 65 -6.08 -15.69 -9.98
C PHE A 65 -6.24 -14.50 -10.94
N VAL A 66 -7.36 -14.47 -11.65
CA VAL A 66 -7.83 -13.30 -12.38
C VAL A 66 -8.89 -12.63 -11.52
N ILE A 67 -8.63 -11.41 -11.11
CA ILE A 67 -9.51 -10.59 -10.29
C ILE A 67 -10.00 -9.43 -11.13
N THR A 68 -11.33 -9.29 -11.26
CA THR A 68 -11.97 -8.14 -11.90
C THR A 68 -12.55 -7.25 -10.83
N VAL A 69 -12.17 -5.98 -10.86
CA VAL A 69 -12.64 -4.94 -9.92
C VAL A 69 -13.48 -3.95 -10.69
N ARG A 70 -14.66 -3.63 -10.15
CA ARG A 70 -15.58 -2.61 -10.63
C ARG A 70 -15.97 -1.69 -9.48
N GLU A 71 -15.96 -0.38 -9.75
CA GLU A 71 -16.28 0.64 -8.74
C GLU A 71 -15.50 0.44 -7.42
N GLY A 72 -14.23 0.00 -7.53
CA GLY A 72 -13.35 -0.24 -6.39
C GLY A 72 -13.64 -1.51 -5.59
N SER A 73 -14.54 -2.38 -6.04
CA SER A 73 -14.89 -3.64 -5.37
C SER A 73 -14.65 -4.85 -6.29
N ALA A 74 -14.24 -5.98 -5.73
CA ALA A 74 -14.05 -7.20 -6.50
C ALA A 74 -15.40 -7.72 -7.04
N GLU A 75 -15.55 -7.69 -8.37
CA GLU A 75 -16.72 -8.19 -9.05
C GLU A 75 -16.62 -9.71 -9.31
N SER A 76 -15.42 -10.22 -9.62
CA SER A 76 -15.18 -11.64 -9.80
C SER A 76 -13.75 -12.02 -9.44
N ILE A 77 -13.57 -13.23 -8.92
CA ILE A 77 -12.28 -13.84 -8.62
C ILE A 77 -12.28 -15.26 -9.18
N LYS A 78 -11.42 -15.52 -10.16
CA LYS A 78 -11.37 -16.80 -10.86
C LYS A 78 -9.96 -17.36 -10.83
N SER A 79 -9.83 -18.67 -10.62
CA SER A 79 -8.52 -19.31 -10.79
C SER A 79 -8.14 -19.34 -12.28
N VAL A 80 -6.87 -19.07 -12.57
CA VAL A 80 -6.35 -19.24 -13.94
C VAL A 80 -6.55 -20.67 -14.46
N ASN A 81 -6.47 -21.66 -13.55
CA ASN A 81 -6.62 -23.08 -13.91
C ASN A 81 -8.08 -23.52 -13.99
N ASN A 82 -9.02 -22.77 -13.44
CA ASN A 82 -10.47 -23.06 -13.49
C ASN A 82 -11.27 -21.75 -13.61
N PRO A 83 -11.32 -21.14 -14.81
CA PRO A 83 -11.92 -19.82 -15.02
C PRO A 83 -13.46 -19.81 -14.97
N GLU A 84 -14.10 -20.98 -14.97
CA GLU A 84 -15.57 -21.08 -14.94
C GLU A 84 -16.17 -20.82 -13.55
N VAL A 85 -15.37 -21.00 -12.50
CA VAL A 85 -15.84 -20.88 -11.10
C VAL A 85 -15.44 -19.53 -10.53
N ASP A 86 -16.42 -18.77 -10.03
CA ASP A 86 -16.17 -17.58 -9.22
C ASP A 86 -15.92 -17.98 -7.77
N LEU A 87 -14.74 -17.66 -7.28
CA LEU A 87 -14.25 -18.08 -5.96
C LEU A 87 -14.65 -17.14 -4.80
N ARG A 88 -15.29 -16.01 -5.07
CA ARG A 88 -15.71 -15.08 -4.00
C ARG A 88 -16.57 -15.74 -2.92
N ASN A 89 -17.40 -16.72 -3.31
CA ASN A 89 -18.27 -17.46 -2.41
C ASN A 89 -17.70 -18.85 -2.06
N GLY A 90 -16.45 -19.13 -2.41
CA GLY A 90 -15.85 -20.47 -2.31
C GLY A 90 -15.24 -20.83 -0.95
N GLY A 91 -15.42 -20.00 0.09
CA GLY A 91 -14.86 -20.26 1.42
C GLY A 91 -13.38 -19.88 1.58
N LEU A 92 -12.70 -19.43 0.52
CA LEU A 92 -11.37 -18.83 0.59
C LEU A 92 -11.49 -17.36 0.98
N LYS A 93 -10.56 -16.89 1.80
CA LYS A 93 -10.55 -15.51 2.31
C LYS A 93 -9.72 -14.61 1.40
N PHE A 94 -10.37 -13.98 0.44
CA PHE A 94 -9.73 -13.02 -0.48
C PHE A 94 -9.78 -11.58 0.02
N GLU A 95 -10.62 -11.22 0.97
CA GLU A 95 -11.00 -9.85 1.37
C GLU A 95 -9.82 -8.94 1.77
N ARG A 96 -8.62 -9.49 1.85
CA ARG A 96 -7.37 -8.73 2.11
C ARG A 96 -6.49 -8.57 0.87
N TYR A 97 -6.88 -9.17 -0.26
CA TYR A 97 -6.02 -9.33 -1.43
C TYR A 97 -6.78 -9.14 -2.74
N ASP A 98 -8.05 -8.80 -2.70
CA ASP A 98 -8.92 -8.77 -3.87
C ASP A 98 -9.00 -7.40 -4.56
N THR A 99 -8.49 -6.34 -3.90
CA THR A 99 -8.30 -5.03 -4.52
C THR A 99 -6.92 -4.46 -4.23
N ILE A 100 -6.49 -3.49 -5.02
CA ILE A 100 -5.22 -2.78 -4.77
C ILE A 100 -5.28 -2.03 -3.43
N GLU A 101 -6.42 -1.45 -3.04
CA GLU A 101 -6.56 -0.78 -1.75
C GLU A 101 -6.45 -1.76 -0.57
N ASP A 102 -6.92 -3.00 -0.71
CA ASP A 102 -6.80 -4.01 0.34
C ASP A 102 -5.35 -4.45 0.53
N ILE A 103 -4.56 -4.56 -0.56
CA ILE A 103 -3.13 -4.81 -0.47
C ILE A 103 -2.40 -3.66 0.22
N PHE A 104 -2.72 -2.40 -0.08
CA PHE A 104 -2.18 -1.25 0.64
C PHE A 104 -2.54 -1.30 2.12
N ALA A 105 -3.78 -1.61 2.45
CA ALA A 105 -4.24 -1.73 3.85
C ALA A 105 -3.53 -2.88 4.57
N TYR A 106 -3.31 -4.00 3.89
CA TYR A 106 -2.55 -5.13 4.44
C TYR A 106 -1.11 -4.71 4.78
N ILE A 107 -0.40 -4.07 3.85
CA ILE A 107 0.97 -3.58 4.06
C ILE A 107 1.01 -2.59 5.23
N GLU A 108 0.10 -1.61 5.26
CA GLU A 108 0.02 -0.61 6.34
C GLU A 108 -0.21 -1.25 7.71
N ASN A 109 -1.08 -2.25 7.80
CA ASN A 109 -1.36 -2.94 9.05
C ASN A 109 -0.14 -3.71 9.55
N THR A 110 0.60 -4.37 8.64
CA THR A 110 1.84 -5.06 9.01
C THR A 110 2.95 -4.09 9.43
N GLU A 111 2.97 -2.86 8.93
CA GLU A 111 3.94 -1.83 9.35
C GLU A 111 3.68 -1.30 10.77
N LYS A 112 2.44 -1.36 11.25
CA LYS A 112 2.06 -0.94 12.61
C LYS A 112 2.43 -1.97 13.67
N GLU A 113 2.65 -3.21 13.28
CA GLU A 113 3.03 -4.28 14.18
C GLU A 113 4.54 -4.29 14.40
N THR A 114 4.95 -4.51 15.64
CA THR A 114 6.37 -4.55 16.04
C THR A 114 7.02 -5.90 15.69
N TRP A 115 6.80 -6.38 14.49
CA TRP A 115 7.32 -7.66 14.05
C TRP A 115 8.78 -7.56 13.60
N SER A 116 9.56 -8.58 13.89
CA SER A 116 10.85 -8.79 13.26
C SER A 116 10.63 -9.54 11.95
N TRP A 117 11.31 -9.12 10.90
CA TRP A 117 11.13 -9.65 9.55
C TRP A 117 12.32 -10.52 9.16
N ASN A 118 12.06 -11.73 8.66
CA ASN A 118 13.02 -12.53 7.89
C ASN A 118 13.14 -11.95 6.48
N LYS A 119 12.01 -11.57 5.88
CA LYS A 119 11.95 -10.94 4.58
C LYS A 119 10.85 -9.88 4.55
N ARG A 120 11.18 -8.70 4.05
CA ARG A 120 10.22 -7.63 3.75
C ARG A 120 10.67 -6.95 2.47
N GLU A 121 10.03 -7.27 1.38
CA GLU A 121 10.30 -6.72 0.07
C GLU A 121 9.00 -6.29 -0.58
N ILE A 122 8.90 -5.02 -0.96
CA ILE A 122 7.72 -4.45 -1.61
C ILE A 122 8.19 -3.67 -2.83
N GLU A 123 7.70 -4.03 -3.99
CA GLU A 123 7.93 -3.32 -5.24
C GLU A 123 6.63 -2.66 -5.69
N TYR A 124 6.70 -1.42 -6.14
CA TYR A 124 5.56 -0.66 -6.65
C TYR A 124 5.66 -0.45 -8.15
N ASP A 125 4.51 -0.34 -8.82
CA ASP A 125 4.48 0.11 -10.21
C ASP A 125 4.94 1.58 -10.29
N PRO A 126 5.95 1.92 -11.10
CA PRO A 126 6.53 3.26 -11.10
C PRO A 126 5.61 4.33 -11.68
N LYS A 127 4.57 3.95 -12.42
CA LYS A 127 3.64 4.88 -13.07
C LYS A 127 2.36 5.07 -12.27
N LEU A 128 1.79 3.99 -11.78
CA LEU A 128 0.49 3.99 -11.10
C LEU A 128 0.61 3.83 -9.57
N GLY A 129 1.79 3.45 -9.07
CA GLY A 129 2.04 3.33 -7.64
C GLY A 129 1.48 2.07 -6.98
N TYR A 130 0.68 1.24 -7.64
CA TYR A 130 0.14 0.04 -7.00
C TYR A 130 1.23 -0.95 -6.59
N PRO A 131 1.04 -1.74 -5.50
CA PRO A 131 1.97 -2.78 -5.10
C PRO A 131 2.04 -3.87 -6.17
N LYS A 132 3.16 -3.93 -6.89
CA LYS A 132 3.39 -4.89 -7.96
C LYS A 132 3.87 -6.24 -7.42
N LYS A 133 4.67 -6.20 -6.36
CA LYS A 133 5.16 -7.39 -5.66
C LYS A 133 5.22 -7.11 -4.17
N VAL A 134 4.79 -8.06 -3.37
CA VAL A 134 4.85 -8.03 -1.91
C VAL A 134 5.35 -9.37 -1.42
N GLU A 135 6.47 -9.40 -0.73
CA GLU A 135 7.00 -10.57 -0.03
C GLU A 135 7.21 -10.21 1.45
N LEU A 136 6.45 -10.84 2.30
CA LEU A 136 6.51 -10.63 3.74
C LEU A 136 6.67 -11.98 4.43
N ASP A 137 7.71 -12.11 5.26
CA ASP A 137 7.97 -13.27 6.10
C ASP A 137 8.41 -12.77 7.48
N THR A 138 7.73 -13.23 8.53
CA THR A 138 7.98 -12.80 9.90
C THR A 138 8.70 -13.88 10.69
N THR A 139 9.53 -13.48 11.65
CA THR A 139 10.23 -14.42 12.55
C THR A 139 9.34 -14.98 13.66
N GLN A 140 8.13 -14.43 13.84
CA GLN A 140 7.31 -14.66 15.05
C GLN A 140 6.17 -15.64 14.84
N ALA A 141 5.78 -15.93 13.60
CA ALA A 141 4.68 -16.83 13.29
C ALA A 141 5.00 -17.72 12.09
N VAL A 142 4.72 -19.01 12.22
CA VAL A 142 5.06 -20.04 11.21
C VAL A 142 4.17 -19.94 9.96
N ASP A 143 2.99 -19.29 10.07
CA ASP A 143 1.95 -19.24 9.02
C ASP A 143 1.65 -17.82 8.53
N GLU A 144 2.59 -16.86 8.67
CA GLU A 144 2.40 -15.46 8.32
C GLU A 144 3.09 -15.04 7.01
N GLU A 145 3.66 -15.98 6.28
CA GLU A 145 4.26 -15.71 4.98
C GLU A 145 3.21 -15.27 3.96
N LEU A 146 3.50 -14.17 3.27
CA LEU A 146 2.74 -13.69 2.13
C LEU A 146 3.67 -13.48 0.94
N PHE A 147 3.33 -14.08 -0.19
CA PHE A 147 3.78 -13.68 -1.51
C PHE A 147 2.58 -13.23 -2.33
N PHE A 148 2.65 -12.02 -2.87
CA PHE A 148 1.67 -11.47 -3.80
C PHE A 148 2.41 -10.79 -4.95
N ALA A 149 2.03 -11.11 -6.18
CA ALA A 149 2.58 -10.45 -7.36
C ALA A 149 1.51 -10.20 -8.41
N VAL A 150 1.44 -8.98 -8.93
CA VAL A 150 0.61 -8.62 -10.09
C VAL A 150 1.38 -8.99 -11.35
N LEU A 151 0.93 -10.01 -12.05
CA LEU A 151 1.52 -10.51 -13.29
C LEU A 151 1.04 -9.72 -14.51
N GLN A 152 -0.22 -9.30 -14.50
CA GLN A 152 -0.85 -8.49 -15.56
C GLN A 152 -1.80 -7.49 -14.90
N PHE A 153 -1.88 -6.30 -15.47
CA PHE A 153 -2.79 -5.24 -15.02
C PHE A 153 -3.41 -4.54 -16.24
N GLU A 154 -4.73 -4.43 -16.24
CA GLU A 154 -5.51 -3.83 -17.33
C GLU A 154 -6.57 -2.90 -16.75
N VAL A 155 -6.59 -1.65 -17.19
CA VAL A 155 -7.66 -0.70 -16.86
C VAL A 155 -8.88 -1.01 -17.74
N LEU A 156 -10.05 -1.09 -17.12
CA LEU A 156 -11.32 -1.35 -17.80
C LEU A 156 -12.11 -0.06 -17.96
N GLU A 157 -12.85 0.06 -19.06
CA GLU A 157 -13.77 1.16 -19.31
C GLU A 157 -15.05 1.07 -18.45
#